data_0a821d64c24d21e4563b8f96a2a65c63
#
_entry.id   0a821d64c24d21e4563b8f96a2a65c63
#
_cell.length_a   1.000
_cell.length_b   1.000
_cell.length_c   1.000
_cell.angle_alpha   90.00
_cell.angle_beta   90.00
_cell.angle_gamma   90.00
#
_symmetry.space_group_name_H-M   'P 1'
#
loop_
_entity.id
_entity.type
_entity.pdbx_description
1 polymer ?
#
loop_
_entity_poly.entity_id
_entity_poly.type
_entity_poly.pdbx_seq_one_letter_code
_entity_poly.pdbx_strand_id
1 'polypeptide(L)'
;DQDDTVEFRLNAPQHGTFFNQVCVNAAGKRSQAWFSVDEGGSRMVPGAEWKTAVSQVGGHWYVEIAVPWTALNVEPPATGDKWMVNVIRHRNTDGYQISCWSCLFGGAHNNDLSGTLVFA
;
A
#
# COMPACT_ATOMS: atom_id res chain seq x y z
N ASP A 1 11.92 3.12 11.90
CA ASP A 1 12.26 4.19 11.00
C ASP A 1 11.49 5.44 11.37
N GLN A 2 12.19 6.58 11.55
CA GLN A 2 11.61 7.84 11.98
C GLN A 2 11.26 8.77 10.81
N ASP A 3 11.52 8.34 9.60
CA ASP A 3 11.19 9.15 8.42
C ASP A 3 9.69 9.08 8.10
N ASP A 4 9.21 10.11 7.42
CA ASP A 4 7.87 10.09 6.85
C ASP A 4 7.74 8.94 5.86
N THR A 5 6.64 8.20 5.93
CA THR A 5 6.37 7.06 5.05
C THR A 5 5.00 7.15 4.42
N VAL A 6 4.88 6.55 3.25
CA VAL A 6 3.61 6.26 2.59
C VAL A 6 3.45 4.75 2.50
N GLU A 7 2.32 4.25 2.93
CA GLU A 7 1.90 2.88 2.69
C GLU A 7 0.87 2.84 1.58
N PHE A 8 1.08 1.97 0.63
CA PHE A 8 0.12 1.67 -0.41
C PHE A 8 -0.33 0.21 -0.27
N ARG A 9 -1.63 0.01 -0.21
CA ARG A 9 -2.25 -1.30 0.02
C ARG A 9 -3.18 -1.66 -1.10
N LEU A 10 -3.06 -2.90 -1.58
CA LEU A 10 -3.92 -3.48 -2.60
C LEU A 10 -4.44 -4.83 -2.13
N ASN A 11 -5.75 -5.02 -2.28
CA ASN A 11 -6.36 -6.34 -2.12
C ASN A 11 -7.11 -6.69 -3.39
N ALA A 12 -6.60 -7.68 -4.14
CA ALA A 12 -7.29 -8.28 -5.26
C ALA A 12 -8.27 -9.34 -4.75
N PRO A 13 -9.44 -9.52 -5.37
CA PRO A 13 -10.41 -10.52 -4.91
C PRO A 13 -9.86 -11.94 -4.78
N GLN A 14 -8.91 -12.32 -5.63
CA GLN A 14 -8.27 -13.63 -5.59
C GLN A 14 -7.48 -13.89 -4.30
N HIS A 15 -7.07 -12.82 -3.61
CA HIS A 15 -6.24 -12.92 -2.41
C HIS A 15 -7.04 -13.05 -1.12
N GLY A 16 -8.38 -13.05 -1.20
CA GLY A 16 -9.24 -13.20 -0.02
C GLY A 16 -9.00 -12.08 0.99
N THR A 17 -8.60 -12.46 2.21
CA THR A 17 -8.33 -11.50 3.29
C THR A 17 -6.92 -10.92 3.26
N PHE A 18 -6.05 -11.41 2.38
CA PHE A 18 -4.70 -10.88 2.24
C PHE A 18 -4.66 -9.65 1.37
N PHE A 19 -3.95 -8.65 1.80
CA PHE A 19 -3.61 -7.48 0.99
C PHE A 19 -2.10 -7.36 0.83
N ASN A 20 -1.71 -6.80 -0.29
CA ASN A 20 -0.32 -6.46 -0.58
C ASN A 20 -0.05 -5.04 -0.08
N GLN A 21 1.08 -4.87 0.57
CA GLN A 21 1.46 -3.59 1.15
C GLN A 21 2.89 -3.25 0.75
N VAL A 22 3.09 -2.03 0.29
CA VAL A 22 4.42 -1.45 0.15
C VAL A 22 4.50 -0.19 0.99
N CYS A 23 5.57 -0.05 1.73
CA CYS A 23 5.88 1.15 2.48
C CYS A 23 7.12 1.78 1.87
N VAL A 24 7.06 3.08 1.59
CA VAL A 24 8.18 3.83 1.02
C VAL A 24 8.41 5.06 1.88
N ASN A 25 9.65 5.30 2.29
CA ASN A 25 9.98 6.53 3.02
C ASN A 25 10.53 7.60 2.07
N ALA A 26 10.68 8.81 2.58
CA ALA A 26 11.16 9.95 1.80
C ALA A 26 12.60 9.78 1.28
N ALA A 27 13.39 8.90 1.89
CA ALA A 27 14.74 8.55 1.45
C ALA A 27 14.76 7.46 0.36
N GLY A 28 13.59 6.93 -0.01
CA GLY A 28 13.47 5.88 -1.01
C GLY A 28 13.62 4.45 -0.48
N LYS A 29 13.79 4.26 0.81
CA LYS A 29 13.75 2.92 1.40
C LYS A 29 12.34 2.36 1.33
N ARG A 30 12.26 1.07 1.02
CA ARG A 30 10.97 0.41 0.93
C ARG A 30 10.96 -0.94 1.65
N SER A 31 9.77 -1.33 2.06
CA SER A 31 9.47 -2.69 2.50
C SER A 31 8.17 -3.15 1.85
N GLN A 32 8.03 -4.44 1.66
CA GLN A 32 6.88 -5.04 0.99
C GLN A 32 6.48 -6.31 1.73
N ALA A 33 5.18 -6.49 1.92
CA ALA A 33 4.66 -7.67 2.62
C ALA A 33 3.24 -7.99 2.17
N TRP A 34 2.84 -9.23 2.34
CA TRP A 34 1.45 -9.65 2.36
C TRP A 34 0.98 -9.68 3.80
N PHE A 35 -0.20 -9.17 4.04
CA PHE A 35 -0.75 -9.05 5.39
C PHE A 35 -2.21 -9.46 5.44
N SER A 36 -2.60 -10.20 6.48
CA SER A 36 -4.00 -10.49 6.77
C SER A 36 -4.22 -10.46 8.28
N VAL A 37 -5.17 -9.64 8.70
CA VAL A 37 -5.59 -9.59 10.12
C VAL A 37 -6.27 -10.89 10.51
N ASP A 38 -7.12 -11.42 9.64
CA ASP A 38 -7.90 -12.62 9.91
C ASP A 38 -7.03 -13.88 10.01
N GLU A 39 -5.96 -13.93 9.21
CA GLU A 39 -5.01 -15.03 9.24
C GLU A 39 -3.91 -14.83 10.29
N GLY A 40 -3.92 -13.70 10.97
CA GLY A 40 -3.04 -13.43 12.11
C GLY A 40 -1.59 -13.17 11.75
N GLY A 41 -1.29 -12.67 10.57
CA GLY A 41 0.10 -12.47 10.24
C GLY A 41 0.43 -11.70 9.00
N SER A 42 1.71 -11.41 8.86
CA SER A 42 2.31 -10.84 7.67
C SER A 42 3.34 -11.80 7.09
N ARG A 43 3.49 -11.78 5.79
CA ARG A 43 4.51 -12.53 5.07
C ARG A 43 5.30 -11.61 4.17
N MET A 44 6.61 -11.75 4.18
CA MET A 44 7.43 -11.15 3.12
C MET A 44 7.12 -11.86 1.80
N VAL A 45 7.09 -11.10 0.72
CA VAL A 45 6.84 -11.63 -0.62
C VAL A 45 8.19 -11.71 -1.34
N PRO A 46 8.85 -12.89 -1.36
CA PRO A 46 10.15 -13.01 -2.02
C PRO A 46 10.00 -12.82 -3.53
N GLY A 47 10.88 -12.05 -4.12
CA GLY A 47 10.95 -11.87 -5.56
C GLY A 47 9.87 -11.01 -6.19
N ALA A 48 8.94 -10.52 -5.41
CA ALA A 48 7.90 -9.63 -5.92
C ALA A 48 8.42 -8.20 -5.95
N GLU A 49 8.88 -7.74 -7.09
CA GLU A 49 9.47 -6.43 -7.21
C GLU A 49 8.47 -5.40 -7.75
N TRP A 50 7.91 -4.64 -6.84
CA TRP A 50 7.30 -3.37 -7.20
C TRP A 50 8.41 -2.35 -7.42
N LYS A 51 8.30 -1.55 -8.44
CA LYS A 51 9.25 -0.46 -8.67
C LYS A 51 8.76 0.78 -7.97
N THR A 52 9.66 1.46 -7.29
CA THR A 52 9.35 2.71 -6.60
C THR A 52 10.37 3.77 -6.96
N ALA A 53 9.92 5.01 -7.05
CA ALA A 53 10.79 6.16 -7.23
C ALA A 53 10.29 7.29 -6.33
N VAL A 54 11.22 8.01 -5.74
CA VAL A 54 10.93 9.14 -4.87
C VAL A 54 11.63 10.38 -5.41
N SER A 55 10.92 11.50 -5.40
CA SER A 55 11.48 12.80 -5.76
C SER A 55 11.02 13.87 -4.77
N GLN A 56 11.79 14.95 -4.67
CA GLN A 56 11.46 16.08 -3.81
C GLN A 56 11.52 17.37 -4.63
N VAL A 57 10.44 18.11 -4.63
CA VAL A 57 10.33 19.38 -5.38
C VAL A 57 9.52 20.37 -4.55
N GLY A 58 10.06 21.56 -4.31
CA GLY A 58 9.31 22.67 -3.71
C GLY A 58 8.74 22.39 -2.33
N GLY A 59 9.46 21.67 -1.48
CA GLY A 59 9.00 21.33 -0.12
C GLY A 59 8.02 20.16 -0.07
N HIS A 60 7.73 19.54 -1.20
CA HIS A 60 6.92 18.34 -1.31
C HIS A 60 7.77 17.15 -1.72
N TRP A 61 7.38 15.96 -1.32
CA TRP A 61 7.97 14.75 -1.85
C TRP A 61 6.90 13.90 -2.53
N TYR A 62 7.33 13.19 -3.56
CA TYR A 62 6.47 12.40 -4.42
C TYR A 62 6.97 10.97 -4.44
N VAL A 63 6.07 10.03 -4.47
CA VAL A 63 6.39 8.63 -4.69
C VAL A 63 5.60 8.12 -5.89
N GLU A 64 6.29 7.42 -6.77
CA GLU A 64 5.68 6.69 -7.87
C GLU A 64 5.90 5.20 -7.61
N ILE A 65 4.86 4.41 -7.83
CA ILE A 65 4.88 2.97 -7.58
C ILE A 65 4.36 2.27 -8.82
N ALA A 66 5.16 1.38 -9.39
CA ALA A 66 4.76 0.53 -10.50
C ALA A 66 4.68 -0.91 -10.01
N VAL A 67 3.51 -1.52 -10.17
CA VAL A 67 3.22 -2.86 -9.68
C VAL A 67 2.95 -3.77 -10.86
N PRO A 68 3.89 -4.64 -11.26
CA PRO A 68 3.62 -5.63 -12.29
C PRO A 68 2.54 -6.63 -11.81
N TRP A 69 1.64 -7.01 -12.70
CA TRP A 69 0.62 -8.02 -12.36
C TRP A 69 1.25 -9.33 -11.90
N THR A 70 2.38 -9.68 -12.49
CA THR A 70 3.16 -10.87 -12.10
C THR A 70 3.66 -10.80 -10.66
N ALA A 71 3.97 -9.60 -10.16
CA ALA A 71 4.39 -9.41 -8.77
C ALA A 71 3.26 -9.67 -7.78
N LEU A 72 2.02 -9.51 -8.21
CA LEU A 72 0.83 -9.81 -7.41
C LEU A 72 0.32 -11.24 -7.64
N ASN A 73 0.90 -11.96 -8.57
CA ASN A 73 0.44 -13.29 -8.97
C ASN A 73 -1.04 -13.29 -9.39
N VAL A 74 -1.41 -12.30 -10.18
CA VAL A 74 -2.76 -12.16 -10.75
C VAL A 74 -2.66 -11.93 -12.25
N GLU A 75 -3.71 -12.30 -12.97
CA GLU A 75 -3.88 -11.88 -14.35
C GLU A 75 -4.21 -10.39 -14.41
N PRO A 76 -3.87 -9.70 -15.51
CA PRO A 76 -4.27 -8.31 -15.68
C PRO A 76 -5.78 -8.16 -15.47
N PRO A 77 -6.22 -7.19 -14.67
CA PRO A 77 -7.64 -7.01 -14.42
C PRO A 77 -8.39 -6.58 -15.67
N ALA A 78 -9.63 -7.03 -15.79
CA ALA A 78 -10.51 -6.62 -16.86
C ALA A 78 -11.23 -5.30 -16.50
N THR A 79 -11.71 -4.62 -17.53
CA THR A 79 -12.55 -3.42 -17.35
C THR A 79 -13.72 -3.74 -16.42
N GLY A 80 -13.90 -2.90 -15.41
CA GLY A 80 -14.96 -3.06 -14.41
C GLY A 80 -14.59 -3.89 -13.20
N ASP A 81 -13.42 -4.56 -13.20
CA ASP A 81 -12.94 -5.26 -12.01
C ASP A 81 -12.73 -4.27 -10.87
N LYS A 82 -12.99 -4.74 -9.65
CA LYS A 82 -12.90 -3.94 -8.44
C LYS A 82 -11.95 -4.58 -7.45
N TRP A 83 -10.98 -3.79 -6.99
CA TRP A 83 -10.07 -4.18 -5.92
C TRP A 83 -10.24 -3.22 -4.76
N MET A 84 -9.86 -3.64 -3.57
CA MET A 84 -9.75 -2.72 -2.44
C MET A 84 -8.37 -2.07 -2.44
N VAL A 85 -8.32 -0.78 -2.11
CA VAL A 85 -7.10 0.01 -2.11
C VAL A 85 -7.14 1.01 -0.96
N ASN A 86 -5.98 1.28 -0.38
CA ASN A 86 -5.82 2.40 0.52
C ASN A 86 -4.42 2.99 0.42
N VAL A 87 -4.32 4.27 0.73
CA VAL A 87 -3.05 4.99 0.84
C VAL A 87 -3.00 5.60 2.23
N ILE A 88 -1.94 5.34 2.96
CA ILE A 88 -1.76 5.77 4.34
C ILE A 88 -0.45 6.53 4.43
N ARG A 89 -0.50 7.71 5.04
CA ARG A 89 0.69 8.50 5.31
C ARG A 89 1.00 8.48 6.79
N HIS A 90 2.24 8.18 7.12
CA HIS A 90 2.79 8.34 8.45
C HIS A 90 3.73 9.54 8.44
N ARG A 91 3.42 10.56 9.21
CA ARG A 91 4.24 11.74 9.36
C ARG A 91 4.88 11.73 10.74
N ASN A 92 6.20 11.84 10.77
CA ASN A 92 6.98 11.81 12.01
C ASN A 92 7.64 13.15 12.34
N THR A 93 7.36 14.18 11.57
CA THR A 93 7.84 15.55 11.82
C THR A 93 6.87 16.27 12.76
N ASP A 94 7.37 16.92 13.81
CA ASP A 94 6.55 17.64 14.79
C ASP A 94 5.48 16.76 15.48
N GLY A 95 5.86 15.52 15.80
CA GLY A 95 4.97 14.55 16.39
C GLY A 95 4.39 13.59 15.35
N TYR A 96 3.95 12.44 15.81
CA TYR A 96 3.41 11.41 14.94
C TYR A 96 2.00 11.76 14.48
N GLN A 97 1.77 11.72 13.18
CA GLN A 97 0.45 11.89 12.57
C GLN A 97 0.24 10.81 11.52
N ILE A 98 -0.97 10.26 11.48
CA ILE A 98 -1.38 9.31 10.46
C ILE A 98 -2.57 9.89 9.69
N SER A 99 -2.55 9.77 8.38
CA SER A 99 -3.68 10.12 7.53
C SER A 99 -3.89 9.03 6.50
N CYS A 100 -5.14 8.82 6.12
CA CYS A 100 -5.55 7.77 5.20
C CYS A 100 -6.43 8.37 4.11
N TRP A 101 -6.27 7.86 2.89
CA TRP A 101 -7.17 8.22 1.80
C TRP A 101 -8.60 7.73 2.09
N SER A 102 -8.75 6.49 2.56
CA SER A 102 -10.03 5.99 3.06
C SER A 102 -9.95 5.83 4.57
N CYS A 103 -10.95 6.33 5.30
CA CYS A 103 -10.92 6.37 6.75
C CYS A 103 -10.92 4.96 7.35
N LEU A 104 -9.95 4.70 8.22
CA LEU A 104 -9.77 3.40 8.89
C LEU A 104 -10.10 3.55 10.38
N PHE A 105 -11.38 3.59 10.73
CA PHE A 105 -11.79 3.73 12.12
C PHE A 105 -11.17 2.61 12.98
N GLY A 106 -10.30 2.99 13.90
CA GLY A 106 -9.72 2.10 14.91
C GLY A 106 -8.48 1.34 14.52
N GLY A 107 -8.16 1.13 13.25
CA GLY A 107 -6.96 0.39 12.91
C GLY A 107 -6.53 0.46 11.46
N ALA A 108 -5.22 0.64 11.27
CA ALA A 108 -4.65 0.74 9.93
C ALA A 108 -4.75 -0.54 9.10
N HIS A 109 -5.14 -1.64 9.69
CA HIS A 109 -5.25 -2.94 9.01
C HIS A 109 -6.69 -3.39 8.76
N ASN A 110 -7.66 -2.50 8.91
CA ASN A 110 -9.06 -2.83 8.67
C ASN A 110 -9.39 -2.69 7.18
N ASN A 111 -9.30 -3.79 6.44
CA ASN A 111 -9.56 -3.83 5.00
C ASN A 111 -11.00 -3.48 4.64
N ASP A 112 -11.96 -3.73 5.52
CA ASP A 112 -13.38 -3.45 5.24
C ASP A 112 -13.64 -1.96 5.04
N LEU A 113 -12.74 -1.11 5.52
CA LEU A 113 -12.84 0.35 5.39
C LEU A 113 -11.95 0.91 4.28
N SER A 114 -11.32 0.06 3.49
CA SER A 114 -10.55 0.49 2.33
C SER A 114 -11.46 1.01 1.22
N GLY A 115 -10.90 1.87 0.37
CA GLY A 115 -11.60 2.35 -0.81
C GLY A 115 -11.63 1.30 -1.93
N THR A 116 -12.36 1.62 -2.98
CA THR A 116 -12.50 0.74 -4.14
C THR A 116 -11.75 1.31 -5.33
N LEU A 117 -10.91 0.49 -5.95
CA LEU A 117 -10.26 0.77 -7.23
C LEU A 117 -11.03 0.05 -8.33
N VAL A 118 -11.51 0.81 -9.31
CA VAL A 118 -12.23 0.26 -10.47
C VAL A 118 -11.34 0.40 -11.69
N PHE A 119 -11.12 -0.71 -12.38
CA PHE A 119 -10.30 -0.70 -13.60
C PHE A 119 -11.13 -0.25 -14.81
N ALA A 120 -10.58 0.70 -15.55
CA ALA A 120 -11.21 1.25 -16.74
C ALA A 120 -10.90 0.41 -18.00
#